data_497c089074494e9f72c6ab289efe3319
#
_entry.id   497c089074494e9f72c6ab289efe3319
#
_cell.length_a   1.000
_cell.length_b   1.000
_cell.length_c   1.000
_cell.angle_alpha   90.00
_cell.angle_beta   90.00
_cell.angle_gamma   90.00
#
_symmetry.space_group_name_H-M   'P 1'
#
loop_
_entity.id
_entity.type
_entity.pdbx_description
1 polymer ?
#
loop_
_entity_poly.entity_id
_entity_poly.type
_entity_poly.pdbx_seq_one_letter_code
_entity_poly.pdbx_strand_id
1 'polypeptide(L)'
;MISIIKDKKYTLGWRVSCRFVISLNKKDLKILNGFKDFFGEGTISFTGENAVQYRVESLKGLAIIINHFDKYPLITKKQADYTLFKSAYYLIKNKSHLTNKGILELVALKAVLNRGLSKDLGVAFPDILPALRPEVLLSKVVDPFWLVGFTLFFFLLLKYSN
;
A
#
# COMPACT_ATOMS: atom_id res chain seq x y z
N MET A 1 -0.69 -1.22 -1.40
CA MET A 1 -1.29 -1.19 -2.76
C MET A 1 -2.42 -2.19 -2.83
N ILE A 2 -3.58 -1.78 -3.38
CA ILE A 2 -4.73 -2.67 -3.65
C ILE A 2 -4.68 -3.08 -5.12
N SER A 3 -4.84 -4.37 -5.40
CA SER A 3 -4.93 -4.92 -6.75
C SER A 3 -6.27 -5.63 -6.91
N ILE A 4 -7.01 -5.28 -7.97
CA ILE A 4 -8.27 -5.90 -8.37
C ILE A 4 -8.12 -6.21 -9.86
N ILE A 5 -8.09 -7.50 -10.19
CA ILE A 5 -7.78 -7.99 -11.54
C ILE A 5 -8.89 -8.93 -11.98
N LYS A 6 -9.37 -8.78 -13.22
CA LYS A 6 -10.35 -9.66 -13.81
C LYS A 6 -9.79 -11.09 -13.89
N ASP A 7 -10.49 -12.04 -13.29
CA ASP A 7 -10.08 -13.44 -13.27
C ASP A 7 -11.31 -14.34 -13.14
N LYS A 8 -11.60 -15.07 -14.22
CA LYS A 8 -12.79 -15.93 -14.33
C LYS A 8 -12.82 -17.11 -13.34
N LYS A 9 -11.69 -17.40 -12.67
CA LYS A 9 -11.63 -18.46 -11.65
C LYS A 9 -12.30 -18.05 -10.34
N TYR A 10 -12.57 -16.78 -10.13
CA TYR A 10 -13.23 -16.26 -8.94
C TYR A 10 -14.72 -16.07 -9.18
N THR A 11 -15.54 -16.41 -8.19
CA THR A 11 -17.02 -16.38 -8.29
C THR A 11 -17.57 -15.05 -8.79
N LEU A 12 -16.99 -13.94 -8.37
CA LEU A 12 -17.38 -12.59 -8.81
C LEU A 12 -16.58 -12.11 -10.04
N GLY A 13 -15.74 -12.97 -10.63
CA GLY A 13 -14.92 -12.62 -11.78
C GLY A 13 -13.72 -11.70 -11.47
N TRP A 14 -13.44 -11.42 -10.18
CA TRP A 14 -12.37 -10.53 -9.75
C TRP A 14 -11.49 -11.15 -8.68
N ARG A 15 -10.19 -11.16 -8.93
CA ARG A 15 -9.18 -11.50 -7.93
C ARG A 15 -8.75 -10.23 -7.20
N VAL A 16 -8.94 -10.21 -5.89
CA VAL A 16 -8.55 -9.09 -5.02
C VAL A 16 -7.33 -9.46 -4.19
N SER A 17 -6.39 -8.54 -4.06
CA SER A 17 -5.26 -8.68 -3.15
C SER A 17 -4.80 -7.32 -2.61
N CYS A 18 -4.32 -7.33 -1.37
CA CYS A 18 -3.59 -6.22 -0.77
C CYS A 18 -2.12 -6.59 -0.63
N ARG A 19 -1.25 -5.61 -0.86
CA ARG A 19 0.19 -5.77 -0.63
C ARG A 19 0.81 -4.47 -0.15
N PHE A 20 1.73 -4.58 0.78
CA PHE A 20 2.65 -3.51 1.15
C PHE A 20 3.93 -3.69 0.32
N VAL A 21 4.40 -2.62 -0.32
CA VAL A 21 5.57 -2.69 -1.20
C VAL A 21 6.42 -1.43 -1.00
N ILE A 22 7.72 -1.64 -0.80
CA ILE A 22 8.74 -0.59 -0.87
C ILE A 22 9.67 -0.95 -2.02
N SER A 23 9.86 -0.02 -2.96
CA SER A 23 10.76 -0.20 -4.10
C SER A 23 11.91 0.78 -3.98
N LEU A 24 13.14 0.29 -4.10
CA LEU A 24 14.36 1.09 -4.07
C LEU A 24 15.28 0.69 -5.23
N ASN A 25 16.36 1.45 -5.42
CA ASN A 25 17.44 1.04 -6.29
C ASN A 25 18.15 -0.20 -5.69
N LYS A 26 18.66 -1.10 -6.54
CA LYS A 26 19.38 -2.30 -6.10
C LYS A 26 20.59 -2.00 -5.21
N LYS A 27 21.20 -0.83 -5.35
CA LYS A 27 22.30 -0.37 -4.49
C LYS A 27 21.89 -0.21 -3.02
N ASP A 28 20.58 -0.02 -2.77
CA ASP A 28 20.00 0.17 -1.44
C ASP A 28 19.36 -1.11 -0.89
N LEU A 29 19.72 -2.28 -1.43
CA LEU A 29 19.23 -3.59 -0.99
C LEU A 29 19.38 -3.80 0.52
N LYS A 30 20.46 -3.29 1.12
CA LYS A 30 20.72 -3.38 2.57
C LYS A 30 19.58 -2.76 3.40
N ILE A 31 19.00 -1.65 2.92
CA ILE A 31 17.86 -0.99 3.59
C ILE A 31 16.64 -1.90 3.57
N LEU A 32 16.35 -2.54 2.44
CA LEU A 32 15.20 -3.46 2.33
C LEU A 32 15.39 -4.73 3.15
N ASN A 33 16.62 -5.23 3.29
CA ASN A 33 16.94 -6.32 4.22
C ASN A 33 16.63 -5.89 5.66
N GLY A 34 17.00 -4.68 6.06
CA GLY A 34 16.66 -4.12 7.36
C GLY A 34 15.14 -4.08 7.63
N PHE A 35 14.31 -3.74 6.63
CA PHE A 35 12.85 -3.83 6.77
C PHE A 35 12.38 -5.27 6.97
N LYS A 36 12.93 -6.22 6.21
CA LYS A 36 12.59 -7.63 6.34
C LYS A 36 12.94 -8.17 7.73
N ASP A 37 14.11 -7.83 8.23
CA ASP A 37 14.58 -8.25 9.56
C ASP A 37 13.72 -7.61 10.66
N PHE A 38 13.40 -6.32 10.53
CA PHE A 38 12.59 -5.58 11.49
C PHE A 38 11.15 -6.10 11.59
N PHE A 39 10.48 -6.37 10.46
CA PHE A 39 9.10 -6.85 10.46
C PHE A 39 9.00 -8.37 10.62
N GLY A 40 10.08 -9.13 10.39
CA GLY A 40 10.10 -10.59 10.46
C GLY A 40 9.23 -11.29 9.39
N GLU A 41 8.72 -10.54 8.41
CA GLU A 41 7.80 -11.01 7.37
C GLU A 41 8.15 -10.37 6.02
N GLY A 42 7.66 -10.97 4.94
CA GLY A 42 7.82 -10.43 3.59
C GLY A 42 8.98 -11.03 2.82
N THR A 43 9.06 -10.64 1.55
CA THR A 43 10.04 -11.12 0.57
C THR A 43 10.73 -9.98 -0.12
N ILE A 44 11.96 -10.22 -0.56
CA ILE A 44 12.72 -9.30 -1.40
C ILE A 44 12.80 -9.91 -2.80
N SER A 45 12.52 -9.10 -3.82
CA SER A 45 12.60 -9.52 -5.21
C SER A 45 13.19 -8.41 -6.08
N PHE A 46 13.97 -8.78 -7.08
CA PHE A 46 14.47 -7.86 -8.08
C PHE A 46 13.41 -7.61 -9.14
N THR A 47 13.26 -6.36 -9.58
CA THR A 47 12.31 -5.93 -10.61
C THR A 47 13.05 -5.08 -11.64
N GLY A 48 13.26 -5.66 -12.82
CA GLY A 48 14.12 -5.04 -13.85
C GLY A 48 15.60 -5.01 -13.44
N GLU A 49 16.37 -4.20 -14.15
CA GLU A 49 17.84 -4.20 -13.99
C GLU A 49 18.33 -3.48 -12.72
N ASN A 50 17.61 -2.43 -12.30
CA ASN A 50 18.09 -1.50 -11.28
C ASN A 50 17.16 -1.34 -10.09
N ALA A 51 16.06 -2.09 -10.01
CA ALA A 51 15.09 -1.97 -8.93
C ALA A 51 14.99 -3.26 -8.11
N VAL A 52 14.81 -3.09 -6.82
CA VAL A 52 14.55 -4.15 -5.85
C VAL A 52 13.36 -3.75 -4.99
N GLN A 53 12.54 -4.74 -4.62
CA GLN A 53 11.33 -4.53 -3.84
C GLN A 53 11.33 -5.41 -2.59
N TYR A 54 10.96 -4.81 -1.47
CA TYR A 54 10.45 -5.52 -0.30
C TYR A 54 8.93 -5.58 -0.39
N ARG A 55 8.34 -6.77 -0.19
CA ARG A 55 6.92 -7.02 -0.38
C ARG A 55 6.35 -7.86 0.75
N VAL A 56 5.20 -7.43 1.28
CA VAL A 56 4.39 -8.19 2.25
C VAL A 56 2.99 -8.38 1.65
N GLU A 57 2.54 -9.63 1.54
CA GLU A 57 1.25 -9.99 0.91
C GLU A 57 0.38 -10.87 1.83
N SER A 58 0.98 -11.58 2.80
CA SER A 58 0.22 -12.40 3.73
C SER A 58 -0.64 -11.54 4.65
N LEU A 59 -1.86 -11.98 4.98
CA LEU A 59 -2.73 -11.26 5.92
C LEU A 59 -2.07 -11.13 7.30
N LYS A 60 -1.29 -12.13 7.71
CA LYS A 60 -0.51 -12.09 8.95
C LYS A 60 0.55 -11.00 8.91
N GLY A 61 1.36 -10.97 7.86
CA GLY A 61 2.40 -9.96 7.69
C GLY A 61 1.82 -8.55 7.54
N LEU A 62 0.71 -8.40 6.79
CA LEU A 62 0.02 -7.11 6.66
C LEU A 62 -0.53 -6.62 8.01
N ALA A 63 -0.96 -7.51 8.90
CA ALA A 63 -1.37 -7.14 10.26
C ALA A 63 -0.21 -6.51 11.05
N ILE A 64 1.01 -7.04 10.91
CA ILE A 64 2.20 -6.50 11.55
C ILE A 64 2.49 -5.09 11.02
N ILE A 65 2.44 -4.89 9.71
CA ILE A 65 2.62 -3.58 9.07
C ILE A 65 1.55 -2.58 9.55
N ILE A 66 0.28 -3.01 9.64
CA ILE A 66 -0.82 -2.17 10.11
C ILE A 66 -0.62 -1.78 11.57
N ASN A 67 -0.30 -2.73 12.44
CA ASN A 67 -0.02 -2.44 13.85
C ASN A 67 1.13 -1.47 14.04
N HIS A 68 2.17 -1.57 13.19
CA HIS A 68 3.29 -0.64 13.21
C HIS A 68 2.84 0.79 12.88
N PHE A 69 2.11 1.00 11.77
CA PHE A 69 1.66 2.34 11.37
C PHE A 69 0.49 2.87 12.22
N ASP A 70 -0.24 2.03 12.94
CA ASP A 70 -1.20 2.47 13.95
C ASP A 70 -0.47 3.06 15.17
N LYS A 71 0.65 2.44 15.56
CA LYS A 71 1.48 2.92 16.66
C LYS A 71 2.35 4.14 16.29
N TYR A 72 2.80 4.18 15.04
CA TYR A 72 3.67 5.22 14.48
C TYR A 72 3.03 5.82 13.22
N PRO A 73 2.05 6.73 13.36
CA PRO A 73 1.31 7.28 12.24
C PRO A 73 2.19 8.04 11.23
N LEU A 74 1.82 7.95 9.97
CA LEU A 74 2.44 8.71 8.90
C LEU A 74 1.99 10.17 8.99
N ILE A 75 2.90 11.14 8.83
CA ILE A 75 2.61 12.57 9.02
C ILE A 75 2.15 13.25 7.72
N THR A 76 2.41 12.66 6.56
CA THR A 76 2.12 13.25 5.26
C THR A 76 0.77 12.78 4.69
N LYS A 77 0.45 13.24 3.47
CA LYS A 77 -0.70 12.70 2.68
C LYS A 77 -0.71 11.17 2.59
N LYS A 78 0.42 10.51 2.90
CA LYS A 78 0.52 9.05 2.98
C LYS A 78 -0.29 8.45 4.14
N GLN A 79 -0.62 9.22 5.18
CA GLN A 79 -1.54 8.78 6.22
C GLN A 79 -2.94 8.51 5.66
N ALA A 80 -3.44 9.35 4.73
CA ALA A 80 -4.71 9.09 4.06
C ALA A 80 -4.66 7.81 3.22
N ASP A 81 -3.56 7.61 2.45
CA ASP A 81 -3.35 6.38 1.67
C ASP A 81 -3.31 5.14 2.59
N TYR A 82 -2.67 5.28 3.75
CA TYR A 82 -2.60 4.21 4.74
C TYR A 82 -3.99 3.87 5.31
N THR A 83 -4.79 4.88 5.67
CA THR A 83 -6.16 4.69 6.19
C THR A 83 -7.03 3.92 5.19
N LEU A 84 -7.01 4.33 3.92
CA LEU A 84 -7.72 3.64 2.84
C LEU A 84 -7.20 2.20 2.62
N PHE A 85 -5.89 2.01 2.66
CA PHE A 85 -5.27 0.69 2.58
C PHE A 85 -5.68 -0.22 3.74
N LYS A 86 -5.71 0.31 4.97
CA LYS A 86 -6.17 -0.40 6.17
C LYS A 86 -7.63 -0.84 6.05
N SER A 87 -8.52 0.03 5.52
CA SER A 87 -9.92 -0.32 5.24
C SER A 87 -10.02 -1.49 4.27
N ALA A 88 -9.26 -1.44 3.16
CA ALA A 88 -9.23 -2.54 2.20
C ALA A 88 -8.69 -3.85 2.79
N TYR A 89 -7.67 -3.78 3.65
CA TYR A 89 -7.17 -4.96 4.36
C TYR A 89 -8.27 -5.62 5.20
N TYR A 90 -9.06 -4.83 5.96
CA TYR A 90 -10.14 -5.40 6.77
C TYR A 90 -11.26 -5.99 5.92
N LEU A 91 -11.64 -5.38 4.80
CA LEU A 91 -12.59 -5.97 3.85
C LEU A 91 -12.12 -7.34 3.35
N ILE A 92 -10.82 -7.49 3.08
CA ILE A 92 -10.24 -8.76 2.64
C ILE A 92 -10.18 -9.76 3.81
N LYS A 93 -9.69 -9.33 4.98
CA LYS A 93 -9.57 -10.17 6.19
C LYS A 93 -10.93 -10.74 6.61
N ASN A 94 -11.99 -9.94 6.54
CA ASN A 94 -13.36 -10.32 6.89
C ASN A 94 -14.09 -11.04 5.75
N LYS A 95 -13.38 -11.35 4.63
CA LYS A 95 -13.94 -11.99 3.44
C LYS A 95 -15.07 -11.20 2.75
N SER A 96 -15.28 -9.92 3.09
CA SER A 96 -16.28 -9.05 2.46
C SER A 96 -16.05 -8.90 0.95
N HIS A 97 -14.80 -8.99 0.49
CA HIS A 97 -14.41 -8.99 -0.93
C HIS A 97 -15.01 -10.15 -1.75
N LEU A 98 -15.63 -11.14 -1.11
CA LEU A 98 -16.34 -12.24 -1.76
C LEU A 98 -17.82 -11.91 -2.03
N THR A 99 -18.29 -10.71 -1.70
CA THR A 99 -19.63 -10.21 -1.94
C THR A 99 -19.62 -9.06 -2.97
N ASN A 100 -20.71 -8.86 -3.70
CA ASN A 100 -20.86 -7.73 -4.64
C ASN A 100 -20.64 -6.38 -3.92
N LYS A 101 -21.21 -6.20 -2.73
CA LYS A 101 -21.06 -5.00 -1.92
C LYS A 101 -19.58 -4.75 -1.58
N GLY A 102 -18.86 -5.76 -1.10
CA GLY A 102 -17.46 -5.62 -0.74
C GLY A 102 -16.53 -5.37 -1.93
N ILE A 103 -16.85 -5.91 -3.12
CA ILE A 103 -16.13 -5.55 -4.36
C ILE A 103 -16.33 -4.08 -4.69
N LEU A 104 -17.57 -3.56 -4.64
CA LEU A 104 -17.86 -2.15 -4.89
C LEU A 104 -17.11 -1.23 -3.90
N GLU A 105 -17.10 -1.57 -2.61
CA GLU A 105 -16.34 -0.83 -1.59
C GLU A 105 -14.84 -0.82 -1.91
N LEU A 106 -14.26 -1.95 -2.31
CA LEU A 106 -12.85 -2.05 -2.68
C LEU A 106 -12.52 -1.27 -3.95
N VAL A 107 -13.41 -1.26 -4.96
CA VAL A 107 -13.25 -0.45 -6.17
C VAL A 107 -13.31 1.03 -5.83
N ALA A 108 -14.23 1.46 -4.96
CA ALA A 108 -14.32 2.84 -4.47
C ALA A 108 -13.04 3.29 -3.74
N LEU A 109 -12.48 2.44 -2.86
CA LEU A 109 -11.19 2.69 -2.20
C LEU A 109 -10.05 2.77 -3.22
N LYS A 110 -10.03 1.86 -4.21
CA LYS A 110 -9.01 1.83 -5.25
C LYS A 110 -9.03 3.06 -6.14
N ALA A 111 -10.23 3.64 -6.39
CA ALA A 111 -10.39 4.82 -7.23
C ALA A 111 -9.61 6.04 -6.72
N VAL A 112 -9.46 6.19 -5.39
CA VAL A 112 -8.73 7.31 -4.77
C VAL A 112 -7.29 6.99 -4.38
N LEU A 113 -6.86 5.73 -4.55
CA LEU A 113 -5.51 5.29 -4.20
C LEU A 113 -4.57 5.30 -5.41
N ASN A 114 -3.37 5.85 -5.23
CA ASN A 114 -2.28 5.85 -6.20
C ASN A 114 -2.70 6.41 -7.58
N ARG A 115 -2.72 5.54 -8.62
CA ARG A 115 -3.07 5.91 -10.01
C ARG A 115 -4.56 5.74 -10.33
N GLY A 116 -5.42 5.50 -9.32
CA GLY A 116 -6.84 5.28 -9.53
C GLY A 116 -7.17 3.90 -10.13
N LEU A 117 -8.29 3.82 -10.83
CA LEU A 117 -8.77 2.60 -11.48
C LEU A 117 -7.94 2.28 -12.74
N SER A 118 -7.76 0.98 -13.00
CA SER A 118 -7.31 0.54 -14.33
C SER A 118 -8.44 0.72 -15.35
N LYS A 119 -8.09 0.71 -16.65
CA LYS A 119 -9.07 0.83 -17.74
C LYS A 119 -10.18 -0.22 -17.60
N ASP A 120 -9.82 -1.48 -17.33
CA ASP A 120 -10.79 -2.58 -17.19
C ASP A 120 -11.74 -2.36 -16.01
N LEU A 121 -11.24 -1.84 -14.88
CA LEU A 121 -12.10 -1.51 -13.73
C LEU A 121 -13.00 -0.32 -14.02
N GLY A 122 -12.52 0.71 -14.69
CA GLY A 122 -13.34 1.86 -15.08
C GLY A 122 -14.50 1.47 -16.02
N VAL A 123 -14.24 0.55 -16.96
CA VAL A 123 -15.28 0.02 -17.86
C VAL A 123 -16.28 -0.88 -17.12
N ALA A 124 -15.79 -1.69 -16.16
CA ALA A 124 -16.66 -2.61 -15.43
C ALA A 124 -17.50 -1.94 -14.34
N PHE A 125 -17.06 -0.79 -13.82
CA PHE A 125 -17.71 -0.05 -12.74
C PHE A 125 -17.79 1.45 -13.09
N PRO A 126 -18.55 1.83 -14.15
CA PRO A 126 -18.57 3.22 -14.64
C PRO A 126 -19.18 4.19 -13.63
N ASP A 127 -20.16 3.75 -12.84
CA ASP A 127 -20.91 4.58 -11.89
C ASP A 127 -20.34 4.54 -10.47
N ILE A 128 -19.13 4.00 -10.28
CA ILE A 128 -18.55 3.89 -8.96
C ILE A 128 -18.20 5.28 -8.40
N LEU A 129 -18.77 5.59 -7.25
CA LEU A 129 -18.39 6.79 -6.50
C LEU A 129 -17.09 6.51 -5.76
N PRO A 130 -16.02 7.32 -5.99
CA PRO A 130 -14.77 7.18 -5.24
C PRO A 130 -15.00 7.36 -3.74
N ALA A 131 -14.31 6.58 -2.93
CA ALA A 131 -14.36 6.73 -1.48
C ALA A 131 -13.86 8.13 -1.06
N LEU A 132 -14.40 8.64 0.04
CA LEU A 132 -13.89 9.90 0.61
C LEU A 132 -12.43 9.70 1.07
N ARG A 133 -11.56 10.58 0.60
CA ARG A 133 -10.17 10.61 1.05
C ARG A 133 -10.11 11.28 2.43
N PRO A 134 -9.61 10.58 3.48
CA PRO A 134 -9.50 11.18 4.80
C PRO A 134 -8.63 12.43 4.78
N GLU A 135 -9.05 13.47 5.50
CA GLU A 135 -8.20 14.62 5.77
C GLU A 135 -7.07 14.21 6.73
N VAL A 136 -5.88 14.71 6.47
CA VAL A 136 -4.72 14.50 7.33
C VAL A 136 -4.46 15.79 8.09
N LEU A 137 -4.81 15.79 9.37
CA LEU A 137 -4.42 16.86 10.26
C LEU A 137 -2.91 16.72 10.53
N LEU A 138 -2.14 17.71 10.07
CA LEU A 138 -0.72 17.74 10.35
C LEU A 138 -0.52 17.93 11.85
N SER A 139 0.18 16.99 12.49
CA SER A 139 0.62 17.16 13.87
C SER A 139 1.52 18.39 13.97
N LYS A 140 1.29 19.25 14.96
CA LYS A 140 2.16 20.40 15.23
C LYS A 140 3.55 19.96 15.74
N VAL A 141 3.66 18.75 16.26
CA VAL A 141 4.90 18.18 16.78
C VAL A 141 5.34 17.05 15.86
N VAL A 142 6.48 17.23 15.22
CA VAL A 142 7.09 16.21 14.37
C VAL A 142 8.00 15.35 15.24
N ASP A 143 7.78 14.04 15.24
CA ASP A 143 8.66 13.10 15.92
C ASP A 143 10.09 13.20 15.37
N PRO A 144 11.12 13.36 16.22
CA PRO A 144 12.53 13.50 15.76
C PRO A 144 12.98 12.33 14.89
N PHE A 145 12.59 11.10 15.18
CA PHE A 145 12.96 9.93 14.37
C PHE A 145 12.30 9.94 12.99
N TRP A 146 11.07 10.52 12.89
CA TRP A 146 10.43 10.74 11.59
C TRP A 146 11.26 11.72 10.75
N LEU A 147 11.72 12.81 11.35
CA LEU A 147 12.56 13.81 10.66
C LEU A 147 13.85 13.19 10.15
N VAL A 148 14.53 12.36 10.97
CA VAL A 148 15.73 11.63 10.57
C VAL A 148 15.43 10.70 9.39
N GLY A 149 14.35 9.92 9.45
CA GLY A 149 13.95 9.03 8.35
C GLY A 149 13.63 9.79 7.06
N PHE A 150 12.95 10.93 7.17
CA PHE A 150 12.61 11.78 6.03
C PHE A 150 13.85 12.40 5.38
N THR A 151 14.78 12.93 6.17
CA THR A 151 16.03 13.51 5.67
C THR A 151 16.92 12.46 5.00
N LEU A 152 17.07 11.28 5.61
CA LEU A 152 17.81 10.17 4.98
C LEU A 152 17.23 9.77 3.64
N PHE A 153 15.88 9.68 3.54
CA PHE A 153 15.21 9.38 2.28
C PHE A 153 15.45 10.47 1.22
N PHE A 154 15.42 11.75 1.64
CA PHE A 154 15.68 12.88 0.74
C PHE A 154 17.12 12.87 0.22
N PHE A 155 18.12 12.60 1.08
CA PHE A 155 19.52 12.44 0.67
C PHE A 155 19.71 11.26 -0.30
N LEU A 156 19.01 10.15 -0.10
CA LEU A 156 19.04 9.02 -1.05
C LEU A 156 18.49 9.43 -2.41
N LEU A 157 17.37 10.18 -2.46
CA LEU A 157 16.82 10.69 -3.72
C LEU A 157 17.81 11.60 -4.45
N LEU A 158 18.45 12.55 -3.75
CA LEU A 158 19.43 13.46 -4.36
C LEU A 158 20.65 12.73 -4.90
N LYS A 159 21.11 11.68 -4.21
CA LYS A 159 22.26 10.87 -4.63
C LYS A 159 22.05 10.16 -5.98
N TYR A 160 20.81 9.92 -6.39
CA TYR A 160 20.48 9.19 -7.61
C TYR A 160 19.79 10.05 -8.67
N SER A 161 19.68 11.37 -8.44
CA SER A 161 19.15 12.34 -9.41
C SER A 161 20.23 12.90 -10.38
N ASN A 162 21.51 12.49 -10.21
CA ASN A 162 22.62 12.85 -11.09
C ASN A 162 23.02 11.68 -11.97
#